data_b18b086d35f0b4b122ea8a09df95ea9e
#
_entry.id   b18b086d35f0b4b122ea8a09df95ea9e
#
_cell.length_a   1.000
_cell.length_b   1.000
_cell.length_c   1.000
_cell.angle_alpha   90.00
_cell.angle_beta   90.00
_cell.angle_gamma   90.00
#
_symmetry.space_group_name_H-M   'P 1'
#
loop_
_entity.id
_entity.type
_entity.pdbx_description
1 polymer ?
#
loop_
_entity_poly.entity_id
_entity_poly.type
_entity_poly.pdbx_seq_one_letter_code
_entity_poly.pdbx_strand_id
1 'polypeptide(L)'
;MATSSRSLSRDRLTPSTPPTPNLAEHAYAEVKRLIFDFVLMPGDHFSESELARRVEVSRTPLRQALQRLQREGFLNVFPKLGWQVAPLDFDTFDELYDLRVLIECAAVQRLCEVEERPGLQALAEVWLVEAADRIADGVAVGALDEAFHRALVASSGNREMARVHADITERIRIIRRLDFTKSDRVAATYDEHARILGAITRRRSDEAQRLLRAHIGQSKLEVRHITLDMLYRAREPARSGPA
;
A
#
# COMPACT_ATOMS: atom_id res chain seq x y z
N MET A 1 -54.55 -37.36 -34.75
CA MET A 1 -54.08 -36.65 -33.54
C MET A 1 -52.71 -37.20 -33.19
N ALA A 2 -51.65 -36.50 -33.52
CA ALA A 2 -50.28 -36.92 -33.30
C ALA A 2 -49.67 -36.02 -32.20
N THR A 3 -49.35 -36.62 -31.05
CA THR A 3 -48.67 -35.94 -29.94
C THR A 3 -47.17 -36.03 -30.16
N SER A 4 -46.55 -34.88 -30.42
CA SER A 4 -45.12 -34.73 -30.57
C SER A 4 -44.46 -34.59 -29.18
N SER A 5 -43.69 -35.59 -28.79
CA SER A 5 -42.81 -35.54 -27.60
C SER A 5 -41.53 -34.76 -27.94
N ARG A 6 -41.34 -33.59 -27.35
CA ARG A 6 -40.07 -32.85 -27.35
C ARG A 6 -39.12 -33.44 -26.32
N SER A 7 -38.04 -34.02 -26.79
CA SER A 7 -36.89 -34.43 -26.00
C SER A 7 -36.16 -33.22 -25.45
N LEU A 8 -36.06 -33.09 -24.12
CA LEU A 8 -35.19 -32.11 -23.40
C LEU A 8 -33.78 -32.66 -23.40
N SER A 9 -32.90 -32.04 -24.18
CA SER A 9 -31.45 -32.28 -24.13
C SER A 9 -30.91 -31.84 -22.75
N ARG A 10 -30.35 -32.78 -22.01
CA ARG A 10 -29.55 -32.52 -20.82
C ARG A 10 -28.23 -31.90 -21.26
N ASP A 11 -28.08 -30.58 -21.09
CA ASP A 11 -26.80 -29.91 -21.12
C ASP A 11 -25.92 -30.46 -19.99
N ARG A 12 -24.85 -31.15 -20.38
CA ARG A 12 -23.80 -31.59 -19.49
C ARG A 12 -23.00 -30.34 -19.05
N LEU A 13 -23.19 -29.92 -17.83
CA LEU A 13 -22.30 -29.02 -17.16
C LEU A 13 -20.90 -29.66 -17.10
N THR A 14 -20.01 -29.20 -17.96
CA THR A 14 -18.59 -29.54 -17.86
C THR A 14 -18.04 -28.94 -16.56
N PRO A 15 -17.30 -29.71 -15.74
CA PRO A 15 -16.68 -29.17 -14.56
C PRO A 15 -15.68 -28.10 -15.00
N SER A 16 -15.82 -26.88 -14.48
CA SER A 16 -14.86 -25.81 -14.69
C SER A 16 -13.52 -26.23 -14.05
N THR A 17 -12.52 -26.39 -14.90
CA THR A 17 -11.12 -26.57 -14.46
C THR A 17 -10.77 -25.43 -13.50
N PRO A 18 -10.16 -25.71 -12.32
CA PRO A 18 -9.72 -24.65 -11.43
C PRO A 18 -8.77 -23.70 -12.19
N PRO A 19 -8.84 -22.39 -11.98
CA PRO A 19 -8.02 -21.45 -12.72
C PRO A 19 -6.56 -21.78 -12.48
N THR A 20 -5.83 -22.00 -13.57
CA THR A 20 -4.38 -22.21 -13.56
C THR A 20 -3.74 -21.06 -12.77
N PRO A 21 -2.84 -21.34 -11.81
CA PRO A 21 -2.19 -20.28 -11.06
C PRO A 21 -1.60 -19.25 -12.03
N ASN A 22 -1.96 -17.98 -11.88
CA ASN A 22 -1.39 -16.93 -12.71
C ASN A 22 0.07 -16.71 -12.31
N LEU A 23 0.98 -17.46 -12.94
CA LEU A 23 2.42 -17.44 -12.66
C LEU A 23 3.02 -16.03 -12.81
N ALA A 24 2.45 -15.19 -13.66
CA ALA A 24 2.89 -13.79 -13.79
C ALA A 24 2.48 -12.96 -12.57
N GLU A 25 1.28 -13.18 -12.02
CA GLU A 25 0.84 -12.51 -10.80
C GLU A 25 1.63 -13.00 -9.58
N HIS A 26 1.90 -14.31 -9.49
CA HIS A 26 2.77 -14.85 -8.47
C HIS A 26 4.19 -14.24 -8.53
N ALA A 27 4.79 -14.22 -9.72
CA ALA A 27 6.11 -13.62 -9.93
C ALA A 27 6.12 -12.13 -9.57
N TYR A 28 5.06 -11.39 -9.95
CA TYR A 28 4.90 -9.98 -9.60
C TYR A 28 4.86 -9.77 -8.08
N ALA A 29 4.01 -10.51 -7.38
CA ALA A 29 3.87 -10.40 -5.93
C ALA A 29 5.18 -10.73 -5.22
N GLU A 30 5.86 -11.79 -5.64
CA GLU A 30 7.11 -12.24 -5.02
C GLU A 30 8.27 -11.26 -5.26
N VAL A 31 8.46 -10.78 -6.50
CA VAL A 31 9.50 -9.78 -6.79
C VAL A 31 9.22 -8.48 -6.05
N LYS A 32 7.96 -8.05 -6.01
CA LYS A 32 7.56 -6.86 -5.27
C LYS A 32 7.85 -7.02 -3.78
N ARG A 33 7.55 -8.18 -3.19
CA ARG A 33 7.89 -8.50 -1.80
C ARG A 33 9.41 -8.40 -1.56
N LEU A 34 10.24 -8.97 -2.45
CA LEU A 34 11.69 -8.90 -2.34
C LEU A 34 12.22 -7.45 -2.33
N ILE A 35 11.62 -6.57 -3.13
CA ILE A 35 11.96 -5.13 -3.15
C ILE A 35 11.52 -4.45 -1.85
N PHE A 36 10.27 -4.69 -1.42
CA PHE A 36 9.71 -4.05 -0.23
C PHE A 36 10.36 -4.55 1.07
N ASP A 37 10.83 -5.79 1.11
CA ASP A 37 11.59 -6.35 2.24
C ASP A 37 13.09 -6.02 2.17
N PHE A 38 13.51 -5.15 1.25
CA PHE A 38 14.89 -4.76 1.01
C PHE A 38 15.85 -5.94 0.78
N VAL A 39 15.33 -7.10 0.38
CA VAL A 39 16.13 -8.26 -0.04
C VAL A 39 16.78 -7.98 -1.40
N LEU A 40 16.07 -7.24 -2.26
CA LEU A 40 16.60 -6.51 -3.41
C LEU A 40 16.65 -5.04 -3.03
N MET A 41 17.87 -4.50 -2.86
CA MET A 41 18.07 -3.14 -2.40
C MET A 41 17.88 -2.13 -3.54
N PRO A 42 17.44 -0.89 -3.24
CA PRO A 42 17.48 0.20 -4.22
C PRO A 42 18.88 0.32 -4.83
N GLY A 43 18.94 0.29 -6.17
CA GLY A 43 20.17 0.31 -6.93
C GLY A 43 20.76 -1.07 -7.29
N ASP A 44 20.28 -2.16 -6.69
CA ASP A 44 20.75 -3.52 -7.02
C ASP A 44 20.44 -3.88 -8.48
N HIS A 45 21.42 -4.51 -9.14
CA HIS A 45 21.30 -5.06 -10.48
C HIS A 45 21.09 -6.57 -10.44
N PHE A 46 20.24 -7.08 -11.33
CA PHE A 46 20.02 -8.52 -11.47
C PHE A 46 19.65 -8.92 -12.90
N SER A 47 19.87 -10.18 -13.24
CA SER A 47 19.43 -10.77 -14.51
C SER A 47 18.09 -11.49 -14.39
N GLU A 48 17.33 -11.54 -15.51
CA GLU A 48 16.09 -12.34 -15.57
C GLU A 48 16.31 -13.81 -15.18
N SER A 49 17.45 -14.39 -15.57
CA SER A 49 17.76 -15.79 -15.31
C SER A 49 18.01 -16.09 -13.84
N GLU A 50 18.68 -15.18 -13.16
CA GLU A 50 18.95 -15.27 -11.73
C GLU A 50 17.68 -15.14 -10.91
N LEU A 51 16.87 -14.13 -11.23
CA LEU A 51 15.63 -13.86 -10.50
C LEU A 51 14.58 -14.94 -10.78
N ALA A 52 14.48 -15.47 -12.02
CA ALA A 52 13.58 -16.56 -12.36
C ALA A 52 13.82 -17.82 -11.52
N ARG A 53 15.11 -18.15 -11.28
CA ARG A 53 15.47 -19.27 -10.39
C ARG A 53 15.09 -19.00 -8.94
N ARG A 54 15.24 -17.75 -8.49
CA ARG A 54 14.94 -17.34 -7.11
C ARG A 54 13.46 -17.39 -6.79
N VAL A 55 12.60 -16.96 -7.75
CA VAL A 55 11.13 -16.92 -7.58
C VAL A 55 10.43 -18.15 -8.17
N GLU A 56 11.21 -19.15 -8.58
CA GLU A 56 10.75 -20.46 -9.06
C GLU A 56 9.73 -20.41 -10.22
N VAL A 57 9.94 -19.48 -11.15
CA VAL A 57 9.11 -19.35 -12.36
C VAL A 57 9.96 -19.37 -13.64
N SER A 58 9.34 -19.64 -14.79
CA SER A 58 10.02 -19.48 -16.07
C SER A 58 10.18 -18.00 -16.46
N ARG A 59 11.04 -17.72 -17.44
CA ARG A 59 11.37 -16.34 -17.86
C ARG A 59 10.17 -15.56 -18.40
N THR A 60 9.22 -16.21 -19.05
CA THR A 60 8.07 -15.52 -19.66
C THR A 60 7.17 -14.85 -18.62
N PRO A 61 6.60 -15.54 -17.62
CA PRO A 61 5.81 -14.91 -16.57
C PRO A 61 6.64 -13.90 -15.75
N LEU A 62 7.94 -14.19 -15.51
CA LEU A 62 8.81 -13.24 -14.83
C LEU A 62 8.93 -11.93 -15.62
N ARG A 63 9.18 -11.98 -16.93
CA ARG A 63 9.32 -10.78 -17.75
C ARG A 63 8.06 -9.92 -17.74
N GLN A 64 6.88 -10.54 -17.77
CA GLN A 64 5.60 -9.83 -17.61
C GLN A 64 5.52 -9.10 -16.27
N ALA A 65 5.91 -9.76 -15.19
CA ALA A 65 5.97 -9.18 -13.85
C ALA A 65 6.96 -7.99 -13.78
N LEU A 66 8.17 -8.16 -14.31
CA LEU A 66 9.20 -7.12 -14.33
C LEU A 66 8.78 -5.90 -15.16
N GLN A 67 8.14 -6.10 -16.30
CA GLN A 67 7.59 -5.01 -17.12
C GLN A 67 6.48 -4.24 -16.40
N ARG A 68 5.68 -4.93 -15.57
CA ARG A 68 4.67 -4.29 -14.74
C ARG A 68 5.33 -3.46 -13.64
N LEU A 69 6.29 -4.02 -12.90
CA LEU A 69 7.04 -3.31 -11.87
C LEU A 69 7.83 -2.11 -12.41
N GLN A 70 8.33 -2.21 -13.66
CA GLN A 70 8.95 -1.08 -14.35
C GLN A 70 7.95 0.04 -14.62
N ARG A 71 6.75 -0.26 -15.10
CA ARG A 71 5.70 0.74 -15.32
C ARG A 71 5.23 1.40 -14.02
N GLU A 72 5.27 0.65 -12.92
CA GLU A 72 4.97 1.14 -11.58
C GLU A 72 6.13 1.95 -10.96
N GLY A 73 7.31 2.01 -11.61
CA GLY A 73 8.46 2.79 -11.17
C GLY A 73 9.37 2.09 -10.16
N PHE A 74 9.18 0.78 -9.89
CA PHE A 74 10.03 0.02 -8.97
C PHE A 74 11.29 -0.53 -9.60
N LEU A 75 11.34 -0.65 -10.93
CA LEU A 75 12.46 -1.20 -11.68
C LEU A 75 12.82 -0.32 -12.87
N ASN A 76 14.12 -0.28 -13.16
CA ASN A 76 14.68 0.24 -14.39
C ASN A 76 15.20 -0.91 -15.26
N VAL A 77 15.09 -0.81 -16.59
CA VAL A 77 15.71 -1.75 -17.53
C VAL A 77 16.89 -1.10 -18.24
N PHE A 78 18.01 -1.79 -18.26
CA PHE A 78 19.21 -1.36 -18.97
C PHE A 78 19.54 -2.35 -20.09
N PRO A 79 19.54 -1.92 -21.36
CA PRO A 79 19.88 -2.80 -22.47
C PRO A 79 21.23 -3.47 -22.24
N LYS A 80 21.28 -4.82 -22.37
CA LYS A 80 22.45 -5.68 -22.15
C LYS A 80 22.94 -5.82 -20.70
N LEU A 81 22.50 -4.98 -19.76
CA LEU A 81 22.88 -5.04 -18.35
C LEU A 81 21.80 -5.68 -17.45
N GLY A 82 20.58 -5.85 -17.97
CA GLY A 82 19.48 -6.44 -17.22
C GLY A 82 18.60 -5.41 -16.52
N TRP A 83 18.21 -5.71 -15.30
CA TRP A 83 17.27 -4.92 -14.51
C TRP A 83 17.96 -4.33 -13.29
N GLN A 84 17.46 -3.19 -12.84
CA GLN A 84 17.91 -2.55 -11.62
C GLN A 84 16.69 -2.19 -10.77
N VAL A 85 16.76 -2.42 -9.45
CA VAL A 85 15.80 -1.82 -8.52
C VAL A 85 15.97 -0.32 -8.58
N ALA A 86 14.88 0.42 -8.80
CA ALA A 86 14.93 1.87 -8.90
C ALA A 86 15.56 2.46 -7.62
N PRO A 87 16.56 3.33 -7.74
CA PRO A 87 17.07 4.08 -6.60
C PRO A 87 15.95 4.88 -5.91
N LEU A 88 16.08 5.11 -4.60
CA LEU A 88 15.14 5.99 -3.91
C LEU A 88 15.36 7.44 -4.37
N ASP A 89 14.33 8.03 -4.91
CA ASP A 89 14.31 9.43 -5.34
C ASP A 89 13.50 10.26 -4.31
N PHE A 90 14.23 10.94 -3.44
CA PHE A 90 13.63 11.71 -2.35
C PHE A 90 12.89 12.96 -2.85
N ASP A 91 13.28 13.53 -3.98
CA ASP A 91 12.56 14.67 -4.59
C ASP A 91 11.19 14.20 -5.11
N THR A 92 11.15 13.06 -5.81
CA THR A 92 9.89 12.44 -6.22
C THR A 92 9.00 12.08 -5.02
N PHE A 93 9.56 11.60 -3.91
CA PHE A 93 8.77 11.34 -2.71
C PHE A 93 8.18 12.62 -2.11
N ASP A 94 8.94 13.69 -2.06
CA ASP A 94 8.45 15.00 -1.61
C ASP A 94 7.24 15.47 -2.43
N GLU A 95 7.31 15.36 -3.75
CA GLU A 95 6.21 15.70 -4.66
C GLU A 95 4.98 14.81 -4.46
N LEU A 96 5.18 13.50 -4.24
CA LEU A 96 4.09 12.56 -3.93
C LEU A 96 3.41 12.88 -2.60
N TYR A 97 4.17 13.27 -1.57
CA TYR A 97 3.59 13.72 -0.30
C TYR A 97 2.79 15.02 -0.46
N ASP A 98 3.22 15.96 -1.30
CA ASP A 98 2.47 17.18 -1.58
C ASP A 98 1.14 16.88 -2.28
N LEU A 99 1.13 15.99 -3.29
CA LEU A 99 -0.09 15.50 -3.92
C LEU A 99 -1.00 14.77 -2.95
N ARG A 100 -0.45 13.95 -2.07
CA ARG A 100 -1.18 13.24 -1.02
C ARG A 100 -1.92 14.22 -0.12
N VAL A 101 -1.23 15.26 0.35
CA VAL A 101 -1.84 16.33 1.18
C VAL A 101 -3.00 17.00 0.46
N LEU A 102 -2.84 17.34 -0.83
CA LEU A 102 -3.90 17.99 -1.60
C LEU A 102 -5.16 17.11 -1.71
N ILE A 103 -4.97 15.83 -2.07
CA ILE A 103 -6.09 14.89 -2.25
C ILE A 103 -6.77 14.59 -0.92
N GLU A 104 -6.01 14.31 0.13
CA GLU A 104 -6.59 13.95 1.43
C GLU A 104 -7.28 15.15 2.10
N CYS A 105 -6.74 16.36 1.99
CA CYS A 105 -7.42 17.56 2.50
C CYS A 105 -8.73 17.82 1.77
N ALA A 106 -8.77 17.66 0.44
CA ALA A 106 -10.01 17.78 -0.32
C ALA A 106 -11.03 16.71 0.06
N ALA A 107 -10.58 15.47 0.34
CA ALA A 107 -11.44 14.39 0.82
C ALA A 107 -12.03 14.71 2.21
N VAL A 108 -11.20 15.16 3.15
CA VAL A 108 -11.62 15.55 4.50
C VAL A 108 -12.60 16.71 4.49
N GLN A 109 -12.38 17.73 3.63
CA GLN A 109 -13.32 18.82 3.44
C GLN A 109 -14.69 18.28 3.03
N ARG A 110 -14.76 17.44 2.00
CA ARG A 110 -16.04 16.82 1.56
C ARG A 110 -16.70 16.00 2.67
N LEU A 111 -15.92 15.25 3.45
CA LEU A 111 -16.44 14.48 4.58
C LEU A 111 -17.06 15.35 5.68
N CYS A 112 -16.58 16.57 5.85
CA CYS A 112 -17.17 17.53 6.79
C CYS A 112 -18.48 18.16 6.28
N GLU A 113 -18.70 18.18 4.96
CA GLU A 113 -19.88 18.78 4.32
C GLU A 113 -21.07 17.81 4.21
N VAL A 114 -20.83 16.50 4.07
CA VAL A 114 -21.87 15.49 3.90
C VAL A 114 -22.48 15.03 5.22
N GLU A 115 -23.75 14.57 5.19
CA GLU A 115 -24.41 14.04 6.38
C GLU A 115 -24.01 12.61 6.65
N GLU A 116 -24.12 11.75 5.63
CA GLU A 116 -23.73 10.36 5.72
C GLU A 116 -22.25 10.18 5.40
N ARG A 117 -21.53 9.49 6.27
CA ARG A 117 -20.08 9.27 6.17
C ARG A 117 -19.76 7.78 6.29
N PRO A 118 -20.08 7.01 5.26
CA PRO A 118 -19.79 5.58 5.29
C PRO A 118 -18.29 5.37 5.50
N GLY A 119 -17.96 4.44 6.39
CA GLY A 119 -16.56 4.09 6.69
C GLY A 119 -15.92 4.83 7.87
N LEU A 120 -16.44 5.98 8.34
CA LEU A 120 -15.88 6.66 9.51
C LEU A 120 -16.07 5.85 10.81
N GLN A 121 -17.15 5.11 10.93
CA GLN A 121 -17.37 4.26 12.09
C GLN A 121 -16.32 3.16 12.19
N ALA A 122 -16.03 2.47 11.10
CA ALA A 122 -14.98 1.45 11.06
C ALA A 122 -13.59 2.02 11.41
N LEU A 123 -13.31 3.27 11.00
CA LEU A 123 -12.08 3.95 11.41
C LEU A 123 -12.08 4.29 12.90
N ALA A 124 -13.23 4.69 13.45
CA ALA A 124 -13.35 4.99 14.88
C ALA A 124 -13.10 3.74 15.73
N GLU A 125 -13.58 2.58 15.32
CA GLU A 125 -13.38 1.30 16.01
C GLU A 125 -11.88 0.91 16.11
N VAL A 126 -11.08 1.32 15.14
CA VAL A 126 -9.63 1.05 15.12
C VAL A 126 -8.85 2.10 15.90
N TRP A 127 -9.21 3.38 15.76
CA TRP A 127 -8.34 4.48 16.19
C TRP A 127 -8.81 5.20 17.46
N LEU A 128 -10.07 4.98 17.90
CA LEU A 128 -10.60 5.54 19.14
C LEU A 128 -10.65 4.49 20.26
N VAL A 129 -9.55 3.77 20.44
CA VAL A 129 -9.37 2.76 21.47
C VAL A 129 -8.55 3.29 22.64
N GLU A 130 -8.77 2.75 23.83
CA GLU A 130 -7.98 3.06 25.02
C GLU A 130 -6.51 2.65 24.82
N ALA A 131 -5.62 3.30 25.53
CA ALA A 131 -4.17 3.07 25.38
C ALA A 131 -3.76 1.61 25.63
N ALA A 132 -4.47 0.90 26.51
CA ALA A 132 -4.22 -0.51 26.83
C ALA A 132 -4.58 -1.46 25.67
N ASP A 133 -5.48 -1.04 24.76
CA ASP A 133 -5.98 -1.86 23.65
C ASP A 133 -5.26 -1.54 22.33
N ARG A 134 -4.31 -0.61 22.34
CA ARG A 134 -3.55 -0.21 21.16
C ARG A 134 -2.55 -1.29 20.75
N ILE A 135 -2.48 -1.55 19.46
CA ILE A 135 -1.47 -2.46 18.89
C ILE A 135 -0.09 -1.79 19.00
N ALA A 136 0.89 -2.54 19.53
CA ALA A 136 2.27 -2.06 19.66
C ALA A 136 3.15 -2.47 18.47
N ASP A 137 2.72 -3.46 17.65
CA ASP A 137 3.46 -3.89 16.46
C ASP A 137 3.45 -2.80 15.38
N GLY A 138 4.61 -2.20 15.16
CA GLY A 138 4.78 -1.14 14.18
C GLY A 138 4.42 -1.54 12.75
N VAL A 139 4.66 -2.78 12.34
CA VAL A 139 4.31 -3.28 10.99
C VAL A 139 2.79 -3.31 10.82
N ALA A 140 2.08 -3.84 11.84
CA ALA A 140 0.62 -3.87 11.85
C ALA A 140 0.04 -2.44 11.87
N VAL A 141 0.59 -1.55 12.70
CA VAL A 141 0.12 -0.15 12.77
C VAL A 141 0.41 0.60 11.47
N GLY A 142 1.54 0.35 10.81
CA GLY A 142 1.81 0.91 9.48
C GLY A 142 0.79 0.51 8.42
N ALA A 143 0.32 -0.75 8.45
CA ALA A 143 -0.74 -1.22 7.57
C ALA A 143 -2.10 -0.57 7.89
N LEU A 144 -2.42 -0.41 9.18
CA LEU A 144 -3.64 0.28 9.64
C LEU A 144 -3.61 1.76 9.27
N ASP A 145 -2.46 2.42 9.40
CA ASP A 145 -2.29 3.82 9.02
C ASP A 145 -2.51 4.01 7.50
N GLU A 146 -1.98 3.12 6.66
CA GLU A 146 -2.27 3.14 5.23
C GLU A 146 -3.76 2.94 4.94
N ALA A 147 -4.41 1.99 5.63
CA ALA A 147 -5.84 1.74 5.51
C ALA A 147 -6.68 2.96 5.94
N PHE A 148 -6.27 3.68 7.00
CA PHE A 148 -6.92 4.92 7.45
C PHE A 148 -6.99 5.96 6.34
N HIS A 149 -5.86 6.31 5.75
CA HIS A 149 -5.79 7.31 4.69
C HIS A 149 -6.57 6.91 3.44
N ARG A 150 -6.48 5.64 3.04
CA ARG A 150 -7.28 5.11 1.93
C ARG A 150 -8.77 5.21 2.19
N ALA A 151 -9.21 4.85 3.40
CA ALA A 151 -10.62 4.89 3.78
C ALA A 151 -11.15 6.32 3.83
N LEU A 152 -10.38 7.29 4.35
CA LEU A 152 -10.75 8.71 4.31
C LEU A 152 -11.03 9.19 2.87
N VAL A 153 -10.11 8.90 1.95
CA VAL A 153 -10.27 9.34 0.56
C VAL A 153 -11.42 8.60 -0.12
N ALA A 154 -11.57 7.28 0.08
CA ALA A 154 -12.66 6.50 -0.49
C ALA A 154 -14.04 6.98 0.02
N SER A 155 -14.15 7.29 1.31
CA SER A 155 -15.38 7.78 1.95
C SER A 155 -15.81 9.16 1.46
N SER A 156 -14.93 9.92 0.79
CA SER A 156 -15.28 11.20 0.14
C SER A 156 -16.21 11.03 -1.07
N GLY A 157 -16.40 9.80 -1.56
CA GLY A 157 -17.24 9.46 -2.71
C GLY A 157 -16.62 9.79 -4.08
N ASN A 158 -15.40 10.32 -4.12
CA ASN A 158 -14.70 10.64 -5.39
C ASN A 158 -13.78 9.46 -5.79
N ARG A 159 -14.24 8.64 -6.73
CA ARG A 159 -13.52 7.43 -7.20
C ARG A 159 -12.17 7.74 -7.84
N GLU A 160 -12.06 8.85 -8.56
CA GLU A 160 -10.78 9.24 -9.18
C GLU A 160 -9.77 9.72 -8.16
N MET A 161 -10.18 10.48 -7.15
CA MET A 161 -9.31 10.81 -6.01
C MET A 161 -8.80 9.53 -5.33
N ALA A 162 -9.69 8.55 -5.09
CA ALA A 162 -9.32 7.29 -4.47
C ALA A 162 -8.32 6.50 -5.35
N ARG A 163 -8.50 6.48 -6.67
CA ARG A 163 -7.59 5.82 -7.62
C ARG A 163 -6.21 6.47 -7.60
N VAL A 164 -6.14 7.79 -7.72
CA VAL A 164 -4.86 8.53 -7.72
C VAL A 164 -4.16 8.40 -6.37
N HIS A 165 -4.91 8.51 -5.27
CA HIS A 165 -4.38 8.32 -3.92
C HIS A 165 -3.81 6.90 -3.71
N ALA A 166 -4.46 5.87 -4.26
CA ALA A 166 -3.96 4.50 -4.18
C ALA A 166 -2.61 4.34 -4.92
N ASP A 167 -2.43 4.97 -6.08
CA ASP A 167 -1.16 4.99 -6.82
C ASP A 167 -0.05 5.68 -6.02
N ILE A 168 -0.34 6.87 -5.48
CA ILE A 168 0.60 7.59 -4.61
C ILE A 168 1.00 6.73 -3.41
N THR A 169 0.02 6.15 -2.71
CA THR A 169 0.23 5.31 -1.54
C THR A 169 1.13 4.13 -1.85
N GLU A 170 0.93 3.48 -3.00
CA GLU A 170 1.73 2.35 -3.44
C GLU A 170 3.20 2.74 -3.67
N ARG A 171 3.44 3.90 -4.29
CA ARG A 171 4.78 4.39 -4.59
C ARG A 171 5.56 4.82 -3.36
N ILE A 172 4.91 5.42 -2.35
CA ILE A 172 5.57 5.84 -1.11
C ILE A 172 5.66 4.71 -0.07
N ARG A 173 4.96 3.58 -0.26
CA ARG A 173 4.88 2.48 0.71
C ARG A 173 6.26 1.94 1.10
N ILE A 174 7.17 1.83 0.13
CA ILE A 174 8.50 1.27 0.35
C ILE A 174 9.27 2.01 1.46
N ILE A 175 9.14 3.33 1.53
CA ILE A 175 9.80 4.14 2.55
C ILE A 175 8.96 4.28 3.84
N ARG A 176 7.63 4.30 3.75
CA ARG A 176 6.76 4.41 4.93
C ARG A 176 6.90 3.25 5.90
N ARG A 177 7.29 2.07 5.44
CA ARG A 177 7.60 0.94 6.32
C ARG A 177 8.69 1.26 7.34
N LEU A 178 9.59 2.17 7.05
CA LEU A 178 10.69 2.56 7.94
C LEU A 178 10.24 3.54 9.04
N ASP A 179 9.13 4.27 8.86
CA ASP A 179 8.57 5.19 9.84
C ASP A 179 8.13 4.46 11.13
N PHE A 180 7.50 3.29 10.96
CA PHE A 180 6.90 2.53 12.06
C PHE A 180 7.88 1.59 12.78
N THR A 181 9.18 1.76 12.57
CA THR A 181 10.21 1.06 13.35
C THR A 181 10.41 1.66 14.74
N LYS A 182 9.88 2.87 14.99
CA LYS A 182 9.99 3.61 16.26
C LYS A 182 8.69 3.51 17.07
N SER A 183 8.78 3.07 18.34
CA SER A 183 7.61 2.93 19.24
C SER A 183 6.86 4.24 19.46
N ASP A 184 7.60 5.35 19.59
CA ASP A 184 7.02 6.68 19.81
C ASP A 184 6.14 7.12 18.63
N ARG A 185 6.51 6.73 17.41
CA ARG A 185 5.71 7.02 16.22
C ARG A 185 4.39 6.25 16.23
N VAL A 186 4.41 4.98 16.67
CA VAL A 186 3.21 4.16 16.83
C VAL A 186 2.18 4.82 17.76
N ALA A 187 2.62 5.23 18.95
CA ALA A 187 1.75 5.90 19.92
C ALA A 187 1.19 7.23 19.40
N ALA A 188 2.05 8.06 18.80
CA ALA A 188 1.67 9.35 18.23
C ALA A 188 0.62 9.20 17.11
N THR A 189 0.72 8.15 16.27
CA THR A 189 -0.22 7.90 15.18
C THR A 189 -1.65 7.70 15.69
N TYR A 190 -1.85 6.94 16.77
CA TYR A 190 -3.17 6.78 17.39
C TYR A 190 -3.77 8.13 17.82
N ASP A 191 -2.99 8.95 18.52
CA ASP A 191 -3.47 10.25 19.01
C ASP A 191 -3.76 11.23 17.89
N GLU A 192 -2.95 11.22 16.82
CA GLU A 192 -3.13 12.06 15.63
C GLU A 192 -4.40 11.66 14.88
N HIS A 193 -4.60 10.36 14.60
CA HIS A 193 -5.79 9.87 13.93
C HIS A 193 -7.06 10.10 14.74
N ALA A 194 -7.03 9.89 16.06
CA ALA A 194 -8.17 10.18 16.94
C ALA A 194 -8.58 11.65 16.86
N ARG A 195 -7.60 12.59 16.86
CA ARG A 195 -7.87 14.02 16.70
C ARG A 195 -8.45 14.37 15.35
N ILE A 196 -7.91 13.80 14.27
CA ILE A 196 -8.42 14.01 12.90
C ILE A 196 -9.87 13.52 12.79
N LEU A 197 -10.15 12.29 13.23
CA LEU A 197 -11.53 11.74 13.23
C LEU A 197 -12.49 12.58 14.06
N GLY A 198 -12.05 13.01 15.26
CA GLY A 198 -12.83 13.88 16.11
C GLY A 198 -13.18 15.22 15.45
N ALA A 199 -12.25 15.84 14.71
CA ALA A 199 -12.52 17.07 13.97
C ALA A 199 -13.49 16.84 12.80
N ILE A 200 -13.34 15.74 12.03
CA ILE A 200 -14.26 15.37 10.94
C ILE A 200 -15.67 15.11 11.50
N THR A 201 -15.80 14.37 12.61
CA THR A 201 -17.09 14.08 13.24
C THR A 201 -17.81 15.34 13.68
N ARG A 202 -17.09 16.32 14.21
CA ARG A 202 -17.62 17.63 14.61
C ARG A 202 -17.77 18.60 13.44
N ARG A 203 -17.54 18.18 12.19
CA ARG A 203 -17.62 19.00 10.96
C ARG A 203 -16.70 20.23 10.97
N ARG A 204 -15.56 20.15 11.65
CA ARG A 204 -14.56 21.23 11.74
C ARG A 204 -13.53 21.09 10.63
N SER A 205 -13.93 21.44 9.41
CA SER A 205 -13.14 21.21 8.18
C SER A 205 -11.72 21.79 8.29
N ASP A 206 -11.56 23.06 8.70
CA ASP A 206 -10.25 23.71 8.78
C ASP A 206 -9.35 23.06 9.84
N GLU A 207 -9.94 22.66 10.97
CA GLU A 207 -9.22 21.93 12.04
C GLU A 207 -8.75 20.57 11.53
N ALA A 208 -9.64 19.82 10.89
CA ALA A 208 -9.34 18.49 10.36
C ALA A 208 -8.24 18.53 9.29
N GLN A 209 -8.32 19.48 8.35
CA GLN A 209 -7.29 19.67 7.33
C GLN A 209 -5.95 20.08 7.93
N ARG A 210 -5.93 20.98 8.93
CA ARG A 210 -4.70 21.39 9.61
C ARG A 210 -4.04 20.21 10.33
N LEU A 211 -4.82 19.40 11.07
CA LEU A 211 -4.34 18.22 11.77
C LEU A 211 -3.78 17.18 10.78
N LEU A 212 -4.49 16.95 9.68
CA LEU A 212 -4.07 16.03 8.64
C LEU A 212 -2.78 16.48 7.94
N ARG A 213 -2.64 17.77 7.61
CA ARG A 213 -1.39 18.34 7.06
C ARG A 213 -0.22 18.16 8.00
N ALA A 214 -0.41 18.38 9.30
CA ALA A 214 0.63 18.21 10.30
C ALA A 214 1.06 16.74 10.41
N HIS A 215 0.09 15.81 10.42
CA HIS A 215 0.33 14.37 10.46
C HIS A 215 1.13 13.87 9.24
N ILE A 216 0.68 14.22 8.01
CA ILE A 216 1.38 13.84 6.78
C ILE A 216 2.75 14.52 6.69
N GLY A 217 2.83 15.79 7.12
CA GLY A 217 4.08 16.55 7.14
C GLY A 217 5.12 15.93 8.06
N GLN A 218 4.73 15.37 9.20
CA GLN A 218 5.64 14.64 10.09
C GLN A 218 6.19 13.39 9.39
N SER A 219 5.35 12.59 8.72
CA SER A 219 5.79 11.43 7.95
C SER A 219 6.73 11.83 6.80
N LYS A 220 6.46 12.95 6.11
CA LYS A 220 7.35 13.51 5.08
C LYS A 220 8.73 13.87 5.64
N LEU A 221 8.81 14.43 6.84
CA LEU A 221 10.08 14.76 7.50
C LEU A 221 10.87 13.51 7.86
N GLU A 222 10.21 12.47 8.39
CA GLU A 222 10.87 11.20 8.74
C GLU A 222 11.52 10.54 7.51
N VAL A 223 10.88 10.62 6.35
CA VAL A 223 11.43 10.10 5.08
C VAL A 223 12.81 10.71 4.75
N ARG A 224 12.99 12.00 5.02
CA ARG A 224 14.26 12.70 4.76
C ARG A 224 15.41 12.25 5.69
N HIS A 225 15.10 11.59 6.80
CA HIS A 225 16.08 11.05 7.73
C HIS A 225 16.43 9.58 7.47
N ILE A 226 15.88 8.98 6.40
CA ILE A 226 16.19 7.60 6.03
C ILE A 226 17.63 7.50 5.56
N THR A 227 18.39 6.61 6.19
CA THR A 227 19.79 6.34 5.89
C THR A 227 19.97 4.95 5.30
N LEU A 228 21.10 4.71 4.65
CA LEU A 228 21.48 3.38 4.18
C LEU A 228 21.50 2.35 5.31
N ASP A 229 21.93 2.75 6.52
CA ASP A 229 21.93 1.88 7.70
C ASP A 229 20.49 1.40 8.05
N MET A 230 19.49 2.29 7.96
CA MET A 230 18.09 1.93 8.17
C MET A 230 17.59 0.93 7.13
N LEU A 231 17.95 1.08 5.85
CA LEU A 231 17.63 0.14 4.79
C LEU A 231 18.26 -1.23 5.04
N TYR A 232 19.53 -1.27 5.44
CA TYR A 232 20.22 -2.53 5.77
C TYR A 232 19.61 -3.24 6.97
N ARG A 233 19.23 -2.51 8.02
CA ARG A 233 18.55 -3.08 9.20
C ARG A 233 17.16 -3.62 8.86
N ALA A 234 16.41 -2.94 8.00
CA ALA A 234 15.10 -3.40 7.55
C ALA A 234 15.18 -4.70 6.71
N ARG A 235 16.34 -5.01 6.11
CA ARG A 235 16.62 -6.25 5.39
C ARG A 235 16.81 -7.46 6.31
N GLU A 236 17.33 -7.25 7.52
CA GLU A 236 17.53 -8.35 8.47
C GLU A 236 16.14 -8.86 8.92
N PRO A 237 15.82 -10.16 8.74
CA PRO A 237 14.62 -10.72 9.34
C PRO A 237 14.71 -10.48 10.84
N ALA A 238 13.62 -10.03 11.45
CA ALA A 238 13.54 -9.88 12.89
C ALA A 238 14.08 -11.17 13.53
N ARG A 239 15.27 -11.09 14.11
CA ARG A 239 15.87 -12.22 14.80
C ARG A 239 14.89 -12.59 15.90
N SER A 240 14.24 -13.73 15.74
CA SER A 240 13.49 -14.39 16.79
C SER A 240 14.23 -14.21 18.11
N GLY A 241 13.56 -13.60 19.07
CA GLY A 241 14.11 -13.31 20.38
C GLY A 241 14.70 -14.59 21.03
N PRO A 242 15.53 -14.41 22.06
CA PRO A 242 16.22 -15.54 22.70
C PRO A 242 15.21 -16.53 23.25
N ALA A 243 15.52 -17.82 23.00
CA ALA A 243 14.80 -18.98 23.55
C ALA A 243 14.87 -19.02 25.07
#